data_6b0a58f4c7dbf5b06f568bbf54a1655d
#
_entry.id   6b0a58f4c7dbf5b06f568bbf54a1655d
#
_cell.length_a   1.000
_cell.length_b   1.000
_cell.length_c   1.000
_cell.angle_alpha   90.00
_cell.angle_beta   90.00
_cell.angle_gamma   90.00
#
_symmetry.space_group_name_H-M   'P 1'
#
loop_
_entity.id
_entity.type
_entity.pdbx_description
1 polymer ?
#
loop_
_entity_poly.entity_id
_entity_poly.type
_entity_poly.pdbx_seq_one_letter_code
_entity_poly.pdbx_strand_id
1 'polypeptide(L)'
;KSIWKKEVLKGTINGSFASSLRDLGLDGRQISQLSSALQWQVSLQKLSKGTKFAILVSREYLGDKLTGQGNVEAIHIMADGKSYYGIQAANGRYYDKQGETLGKGFARYPLQRQARISSPFNPNRRHPVTGRVRPHKGVDFAVAPGTPVIAPADGVVEKVAYQAGGAGRYVVIRHGREYQTVYMHLSRALV
;
A
#
# COMPACT_ATOMS: atom_id res chain seq x y z
N LYS A 1 8.56 21.36 31.96
CA LYS A 1 7.34 21.05 31.23
C LYS A 1 7.67 20.74 29.81
N SER A 2 7.23 19.58 29.29
CA SER A 2 7.47 19.19 27.90
C SER A 2 6.65 20.03 26.94
N ILE A 3 7.17 20.24 25.74
CA ILE A 3 6.48 20.95 24.67
C ILE A 3 6.56 20.16 23.37
N TRP A 4 5.50 20.22 22.56
CA TRP A 4 5.46 19.66 21.22
C TRP A 4 5.76 20.73 20.19
N LYS A 5 6.67 20.39 19.26
CA LYS A 5 7.05 21.26 18.15
C LYS A 5 6.85 20.55 16.82
N LYS A 6 6.42 21.30 15.82
CA LYS A 6 6.41 20.83 14.43
C LYS A 6 7.74 21.22 13.77
N GLU A 7 8.39 20.25 13.14
CA GLU A 7 9.69 20.44 12.52
C GLU A 7 9.68 19.92 11.10
N VAL A 8 10.38 20.65 10.22
CA VAL A 8 10.65 20.19 8.85
C VAL A 8 12.05 19.60 8.81
N LEU A 9 12.14 18.32 8.50
CA LEU A 9 13.40 17.63 8.32
C LEU A 9 13.66 17.44 6.83
N LYS A 10 14.83 17.85 6.35
CA LYS A 10 15.25 17.70 4.96
C LYS A 10 16.36 16.66 4.89
N GLY A 11 16.31 15.81 3.88
CA GLY A 11 17.30 14.79 3.66
C GLY A 11 17.44 14.40 2.19
N THR A 12 18.39 13.51 1.96
CA THR A 12 18.64 12.89 0.67
C THR A 12 18.70 11.39 0.81
N ILE A 13 18.30 10.68 -0.22
CA ILE A 13 18.44 9.23 -0.25
C ILE A 13 19.91 8.88 -0.35
N ASN A 14 20.38 8.11 0.62
CA ASN A 14 21.74 7.59 0.68
C ASN A 14 21.66 6.11 1.12
N GLY A 15 21.59 5.22 0.14
CA GLY A 15 21.27 3.83 0.37
C GLY A 15 19.75 3.58 0.20
N SER A 16 19.10 3.01 1.21
CA SER A 16 17.65 2.77 1.14
C SER A 16 16.83 3.96 1.66
N PHE A 17 15.55 4.01 1.27
CA PHE A 17 14.60 4.97 1.82
C PHE A 17 14.51 4.85 3.36
N ALA A 18 14.38 3.64 3.87
CA ALA A 18 14.29 3.40 5.31
C ALA A 18 15.53 3.87 6.07
N SER A 19 16.74 3.56 5.57
CA SER A 19 17.97 4.00 6.21
C SER A 19 18.12 5.53 6.23
N SER A 20 17.71 6.20 5.14
CA SER A 20 17.75 7.65 5.05
C SER A 20 16.80 8.32 6.05
N LEU A 21 15.66 7.71 6.32
CA LEU A 21 14.73 8.18 7.36
C LEU A 21 15.27 7.94 8.77
N ARG A 22 15.93 6.81 9.02
CA ARG A 22 16.59 6.54 10.31
C ARG A 22 17.67 7.56 10.61
N ASP A 23 18.44 7.95 9.62
CA ASP A 23 19.49 8.97 9.76
C ASP A 23 18.92 10.33 10.19
N LEU A 24 17.66 10.61 9.89
CA LEU A 24 16.94 11.80 10.38
C LEU A 24 16.30 11.61 11.76
N GLY A 25 16.44 10.44 12.37
CA GLY A 25 15.90 10.15 13.70
C GLY A 25 14.46 9.66 13.73
N LEU A 26 13.90 9.22 12.58
CA LEU A 26 12.59 8.58 12.56
C LEU A 26 12.69 7.16 13.13
N ASP A 27 11.65 6.75 13.85
CA ASP A 27 11.54 5.39 14.39
C ASP A 27 10.92 4.41 13.37
N GLY A 28 10.92 3.12 13.73
CA GLY A 28 10.42 2.06 12.84
C GLY A 28 8.93 2.22 12.51
N ARG A 29 8.11 2.73 13.43
CA ARG A 29 6.69 2.98 13.24
C ARG A 29 6.47 4.07 12.18
N GLN A 30 7.18 5.19 12.31
CA GLN A 30 7.10 6.31 11.37
C GLN A 30 7.56 5.90 9.97
N ILE A 31 8.67 5.16 9.87
CA ILE A 31 9.21 4.65 8.61
C ILE A 31 8.21 3.70 7.93
N SER A 32 7.60 2.81 8.69
CA SER A 32 6.60 1.88 8.18
C SER A 32 5.35 2.59 7.67
N GLN A 33 4.87 3.59 8.38
CA GLN A 33 3.73 4.41 7.96
C GLN A 33 4.00 5.13 6.63
N LEU A 34 5.15 5.77 6.50
CA LEU A 34 5.54 6.49 5.28
C LEU A 34 5.75 5.54 4.10
N SER A 35 6.42 4.42 4.32
CA SER A 35 6.66 3.42 3.29
C SER A 35 5.34 2.86 2.76
N SER A 36 4.40 2.55 3.64
CA SER A 36 3.07 2.08 3.26
C SER A 36 2.26 3.12 2.49
N ALA A 37 2.39 4.39 2.88
CA ALA A 37 1.67 5.48 2.22
C ALA A 37 2.21 5.79 0.82
N LEU A 38 3.52 5.72 0.60
CA LEU A 38 4.16 6.18 -0.62
C LEU A 38 4.37 5.10 -1.68
N GLN A 39 4.40 3.83 -1.29
CA GLN A 39 4.75 2.72 -2.21
C GLN A 39 3.87 2.65 -3.47
N TRP A 40 2.68 3.21 -3.43
CA TRP A 40 1.72 3.22 -4.54
C TRP A 40 1.90 4.41 -5.50
N GLN A 41 2.63 5.42 -5.09
CA GLN A 41 2.95 6.57 -5.94
C GLN A 41 4.33 6.45 -6.56
N VAL A 42 5.29 5.97 -5.78
CA VAL A 42 6.70 5.94 -6.17
C VAL A 42 7.32 4.63 -5.71
N SER A 43 8.16 4.04 -6.55
CA SER A 43 8.93 2.86 -6.18
C SER A 43 10.06 3.25 -5.24
N LEU A 44 9.85 3.05 -3.93
CA LEU A 44 10.82 3.41 -2.90
C LEU A 44 12.15 2.66 -3.03
N GLN A 45 12.12 1.45 -3.63
CA GLN A 45 13.31 0.64 -3.86
C GLN A 45 14.16 1.14 -5.01
N LYS A 46 13.58 1.94 -5.92
CA LYS A 46 14.24 2.46 -7.12
C LYS A 46 14.63 3.92 -7.00
N LEU A 47 14.50 4.52 -5.83
CA LEU A 47 14.93 5.90 -5.61
C LEU A 47 16.44 6.02 -5.77
N SER A 48 16.84 6.95 -6.63
CA SER A 48 18.25 7.21 -6.89
C SER A 48 18.92 7.85 -5.67
N LYS A 49 20.20 7.53 -5.45
CA LYS A 49 21.05 8.24 -4.48
C LYS A 49 21.03 9.73 -4.78
N GLY A 50 20.87 10.55 -3.75
CA GLY A 50 20.77 11.99 -3.87
C GLY A 50 19.36 12.54 -4.11
N THR A 51 18.35 11.66 -4.26
CA THR A 51 16.93 12.08 -4.30
C THR A 51 16.60 12.86 -3.02
N LYS A 52 16.09 14.08 -3.19
CA LYS A 52 15.77 14.97 -2.08
C LYS A 52 14.37 14.73 -1.55
N PHE A 53 14.21 14.82 -0.24
CA PHE A 53 12.92 14.75 0.42
C PHE A 53 12.85 15.70 1.62
N ALA A 54 11.64 16.06 2.01
CA ALA A 54 11.35 16.84 3.21
C ALA A 54 10.18 16.22 3.96
N ILE A 55 10.24 16.23 5.28
CA ILE A 55 9.24 15.61 6.16
C ILE A 55 8.81 16.64 7.21
N LEU A 56 7.51 16.72 7.45
CA LEU A 56 6.94 17.47 8.56
C LEU A 56 6.60 16.50 9.70
N VAL A 57 7.25 16.65 10.84
CA VAL A 57 7.05 15.80 12.02
C VAL A 57 6.69 16.62 13.25
N SER A 58 5.94 16.01 14.16
CA SER A 58 5.75 16.53 15.51
C SER A 58 6.72 15.82 16.46
N ARG A 59 7.42 16.58 17.30
CA ARG A 59 8.37 16.07 18.29
C ARG A 59 8.16 16.73 19.64
N GLU A 60 8.28 15.93 20.69
CA GLU A 60 8.21 16.39 22.07
C GLU A 60 9.61 16.65 22.61
N TYR A 61 9.76 17.78 23.31
CA TYR A 61 11.01 18.16 23.93
C TYR A 61 10.80 18.52 25.40
N LEU A 62 11.75 18.09 26.21
CA LEU A 62 11.93 18.58 27.57
C LEU A 62 13.23 19.38 27.61
N GLY A 63 13.13 20.72 27.58
CA GLY A 63 14.26 21.59 27.27
C GLY A 63 14.77 21.31 25.86
N ASP A 64 16.05 20.99 25.72
CA ASP A 64 16.67 20.62 24.44
C ASP A 64 16.66 19.12 24.16
N LYS A 65 16.12 18.31 25.06
CA LYS A 65 16.10 16.87 24.94
C LYS A 65 14.84 16.38 24.24
N LEU A 66 15.00 15.63 23.15
CA LEU A 66 13.93 14.93 22.47
C LEU A 66 13.40 13.80 23.36
N THR A 67 12.13 13.89 23.75
CA THR A 67 11.49 12.92 24.66
C THR A 67 10.36 12.13 24.02
N GLY A 68 9.87 12.53 22.86
CA GLY A 68 8.81 11.81 22.17
C GLY A 68 8.78 12.08 20.68
N GLN A 69 8.32 11.08 19.94
CA GLN A 69 8.10 11.12 18.50
C GLN A 69 6.60 11.08 18.22
N GLY A 70 6.11 12.08 17.52
CA GLY A 70 4.74 12.13 17.04
C GLY A 70 4.59 11.49 15.66
N ASN A 71 3.48 11.80 15.03
CA ASN A 71 3.22 11.36 13.66
C ASN A 71 4.05 12.16 12.66
N VAL A 72 4.35 11.52 11.53
CA VAL A 72 4.77 12.23 10.34
C VAL A 72 3.52 12.81 9.68
N GLU A 73 3.41 14.12 9.66
CA GLU A 73 2.22 14.81 9.15
C GLU A 73 2.25 14.98 7.63
N ALA A 74 3.43 15.10 7.06
CA ALA A 74 3.58 15.20 5.62
C ALA A 74 4.96 14.77 5.17
N ILE A 75 5.05 14.33 3.92
CA ILE A 75 6.31 14.08 3.22
C ILE A 75 6.22 14.60 1.80
N HIS A 76 7.32 15.15 1.31
CA HIS A 76 7.52 15.54 -0.09
C HIS A 76 8.79 14.85 -0.61
N ILE A 77 8.68 14.14 -1.71
CA ILE A 77 9.80 13.53 -2.42
C ILE A 77 9.84 14.08 -3.85
N MET A 78 11.02 14.50 -4.29
CA MET A 78 11.25 14.88 -5.68
C MET A 78 12.05 13.78 -6.38
N ALA A 79 11.38 12.95 -7.18
CA ALA A 79 11.97 11.85 -7.90
C ALA A 79 11.67 11.97 -9.40
N ASP A 80 12.70 11.78 -10.23
CA ASP A 80 12.60 11.82 -11.70
C ASP A 80 11.88 13.07 -12.23
N GLY A 81 12.16 14.23 -11.63
CA GLY A 81 11.57 15.51 -11.99
C GLY A 81 10.11 15.69 -11.57
N LYS A 82 9.56 14.78 -10.80
CA LYS A 82 8.19 14.84 -10.27
C LYS A 82 8.17 14.98 -8.76
N SER A 83 7.20 15.76 -8.27
CA SER A 83 6.92 15.88 -6.84
C SER A 83 5.85 14.89 -6.41
N TYR A 84 6.15 14.13 -5.36
CA TYR A 84 5.21 13.21 -4.71
C TYR A 84 4.97 13.68 -3.29
N TYR A 85 3.71 13.66 -2.86
CA TYR A 85 3.29 14.12 -1.54
C TYR A 85 2.53 13.03 -0.81
N GLY A 86 2.78 12.90 0.49
CA GLY A 86 1.93 12.19 1.41
C GLY A 86 1.54 13.13 2.54
N ILE A 87 0.24 13.37 2.75
CA ILE A 87 -0.28 14.31 3.74
C ILE A 87 -1.24 13.55 4.65
N GLN A 88 -0.97 13.56 5.95
CA GLN A 88 -1.84 12.93 6.92
C GLN A 88 -3.03 13.84 7.25
N ALA A 89 -4.24 13.32 7.08
CA ALA A 89 -5.46 13.99 7.49
C ALA A 89 -5.80 13.69 8.97
N ALA A 90 -6.80 14.38 9.50
CA ALA A 90 -7.27 14.22 10.89
C ALA A 90 -7.71 12.78 11.21
N ASN A 91 -8.17 12.02 10.21
CA ASN A 91 -8.54 10.61 10.37
C ASN A 91 -7.32 9.65 10.45
N GLY A 92 -6.09 10.17 10.41
CA GLY A 92 -4.86 9.40 10.47
C GLY A 92 -4.41 8.78 9.14
N ARG A 93 -5.21 8.90 8.07
CA ARG A 93 -4.87 8.39 6.74
C ARG A 93 -4.03 9.40 5.97
N TYR A 94 -3.21 8.88 5.06
CA TYR A 94 -2.42 9.70 4.15
C TYR A 94 -3.13 9.87 2.81
N TYR A 95 -2.99 11.05 2.25
CA TYR A 95 -3.56 11.45 0.96
C TYR A 95 -2.48 12.08 0.10
N ASP A 96 -2.66 12.01 -1.21
CA ASP A 96 -1.80 12.71 -2.15
C ASP A 96 -2.16 14.22 -2.22
N LYS A 97 -1.48 14.95 -3.07
CA LYS A 97 -1.70 16.39 -3.27
C LYS A 97 -3.12 16.71 -3.74
N GLN A 98 -3.77 15.81 -4.44
CA GLN A 98 -5.14 15.98 -4.93
C GLN A 98 -6.19 15.54 -3.92
N GLY A 99 -5.79 15.07 -2.73
CA GLY A 99 -6.68 14.55 -1.72
C GLY A 99 -7.16 13.11 -1.99
N GLU A 100 -6.50 12.39 -2.89
CA GLU A 100 -6.76 10.96 -3.10
C GLU A 100 -6.06 10.13 -2.03
N THR A 101 -6.72 9.09 -1.56
CA THR A 101 -6.18 8.22 -0.52
C THR A 101 -4.90 7.55 -0.98
N LEU A 102 -3.83 7.77 -0.23
CA LEU A 102 -2.67 6.91 -0.22
C LEU A 102 -3.01 5.78 0.75
N GLY A 103 -3.51 4.70 0.23
CA GLY A 103 -4.01 3.60 1.04
C GLY A 103 -2.97 3.04 2.00
N LYS A 104 -3.42 2.23 2.94
CA LYS A 104 -2.55 1.44 3.82
C LYS A 104 -1.74 0.38 3.06
N GLY A 105 -1.70 0.47 1.72
CA GLY A 105 -1.22 -0.56 0.84
C GLY A 105 -2.22 -1.72 0.72
N PHE A 106 -1.95 -2.63 -0.22
CA PHE A 106 -2.73 -3.85 -0.31
C PHE A 106 -2.32 -4.81 0.80
N ALA A 107 -3.28 -5.36 1.52
CA ALA A 107 -3.04 -6.56 2.31
C ALA A 107 -2.56 -7.67 1.37
N ARG A 108 -1.66 -8.52 1.86
CA ARG A 108 -1.09 -9.60 1.05
C ARG A 108 -2.16 -10.59 0.54
N TYR A 109 -3.22 -10.76 1.33
CA TYR A 109 -4.31 -11.69 1.02
C TYR A 109 -5.67 -11.00 1.14
N PRO A 110 -6.63 -11.32 0.27
CA PRO A 110 -8.01 -10.85 0.40
C PRO A 110 -8.83 -11.69 1.39
N LEU A 111 -8.19 -12.14 2.46
CA LEU A 111 -8.74 -13.03 3.48
C LEU A 111 -8.30 -12.55 4.86
N GLN A 112 -9.10 -12.81 5.88
CA GLN A 112 -8.77 -12.47 7.27
C GLN A 112 -7.61 -13.29 7.83
N ARG A 113 -7.39 -14.48 7.28
CA ARG A 113 -6.33 -15.41 7.68
C ARG A 113 -5.56 -15.87 6.46
N GLN A 114 -4.31 -16.26 6.69
CA GLN A 114 -3.52 -16.90 5.66
C GLN A 114 -4.17 -18.21 5.22
N ALA A 115 -4.24 -18.43 3.92
CA ALA A 115 -4.78 -19.64 3.33
C ALA A 115 -3.77 -20.29 2.40
N ARG A 116 -3.95 -21.59 2.19
CA ARG A 116 -3.12 -22.32 1.23
C ARG A 116 -3.43 -21.85 -0.18
N ILE A 117 -2.38 -21.52 -0.92
CA ILE A 117 -2.48 -21.23 -2.35
C ILE A 117 -2.54 -22.55 -3.09
N SER A 118 -3.67 -22.83 -3.75
CA SER A 118 -3.86 -24.03 -4.55
C SER A 118 -3.33 -23.88 -5.97
N SER A 119 -3.35 -22.66 -6.51
CA SER A 119 -2.78 -22.35 -7.81
C SER A 119 -2.20 -20.93 -7.81
N PRO A 120 -0.88 -20.76 -7.95
CA PRO A 120 -0.25 -19.46 -7.97
C PRO A 120 -0.43 -18.72 -9.31
N PHE A 121 -0.19 -17.42 -9.31
CA PHE A 121 -0.07 -16.65 -10.53
C PHE A 121 1.05 -17.22 -11.40
N ASN A 122 0.73 -17.49 -12.67
CA ASN A 122 1.70 -18.01 -13.64
C ASN A 122 1.34 -17.54 -15.05
N PRO A 123 2.02 -16.52 -15.57
CA PRO A 123 1.72 -15.98 -16.91
C PRO A 123 2.08 -16.96 -18.05
N ASN A 124 2.90 -17.97 -17.75
CA ASN A 124 3.39 -18.93 -18.75
C ASN A 124 2.95 -20.37 -18.45
N ARG A 125 1.88 -20.55 -17.68
CA ARG A 125 1.39 -21.90 -17.35
C ARG A 125 1.05 -22.68 -18.62
N ARG A 126 1.62 -23.89 -18.74
CA ARG A 126 1.34 -24.81 -19.83
C ARG A 126 0.29 -25.84 -19.41
N HIS A 127 -0.62 -26.12 -20.32
CA HIS A 127 -1.60 -27.18 -20.11
C HIS A 127 -0.91 -28.52 -20.11
N PRO A 128 -1.12 -29.43 -19.16
CA PRO A 128 -0.35 -30.68 -19.01
C PRO A 128 -0.57 -31.64 -20.14
N VAL A 129 -1.71 -31.61 -20.83
CA VAL A 129 -2.03 -32.51 -21.92
C VAL A 129 -1.73 -31.91 -23.29
N THR A 130 -2.17 -30.67 -23.54
CA THR A 130 -2.05 -30.03 -24.85
C THR A 130 -0.73 -29.27 -25.05
N GLY A 131 0.03 -29.00 -23.99
CA GLY A 131 1.23 -28.17 -24.02
C GLY A 131 1.00 -26.70 -24.34
N ARG A 132 -0.25 -26.29 -24.60
CA ARG A 132 -0.61 -24.88 -24.87
C ARG A 132 -0.41 -24.02 -23.66
N VAL A 133 0.07 -22.79 -23.88
CA VAL A 133 0.17 -21.78 -22.82
C VAL A 133 -1.24 -21.31 -22.45
N ARG A 134 -1.62 -21.54 -21.21
CA ARG A 134 -2.86 -21.02 -20.58
C ARG A 134 -2.47 -20.27 -19.33
N PRO A 135 -2.19 -18.97 -19.43
CA PRO A 135 -1.78 -18.17 -18.28
C PRO A 135 -2.79 -18.23 -17.15
N HIS A 136 -2.28 -18.36 -15.92
CA HIS A 136 -3.07 -18.13 -14.72
C HIS A 136 -2.85 -16.69 -14.26
N LYS A 137 -3.82 -15.83 -14.52
CA LYS A 137 -3.72 -14.38 -14.28
C LYS A 137 -4.08 -13.95 -12.86
N GLY A 138 -4.28 -14.89 -11.97
CA GLY A 138 -4.64 -14.65 -10.59
C GLY A 138 -4.03 -15.69 -9.66
N VAL A 139 -4.43 -15.65 -8.41
CA VAL A 139 -4.05 -16.60 -7.38
C VAL A 139 -5.31 -17.28 -6.85
N ASP A 140 -5.29 -18.62 -6.80
CA ASP A 140 -6.38 -19.40 -6.22
C ASP A 140 -6.05 -19.79 -4.78
N PHE A 141 -6.97 -19.51 -3.89
CA PHE A 141 -6.89 -19.87 -2.48
C PHE A 141 -7.83 -21.03 -2.16
N ALA A 142 -7.30 -22.06 -1.50
CA ALA A 142 -8.10 -23.19 -1.04
C ALA A 142 -8.65 -22.88 0.35
N VAL A 143 -9.93 -22.56 0.41
CA VAL A 143 -10.66 -22.26 1.64
C VAL A 143 -12.03 -22.95 1.61
N ALA A 144 -12.61 -23.15 2.78
CA ALA A 144 -13.95 -23.71 2.88
C ALA A 144 -14.99 -22.77 2.24
N PRO A 145 -16.05 -23.31 1.60
CA PRO A 145 -17.18 -22.51 1.14
C PRO A 145 -17.74 -21.65 2.27
N GLY A 146 -18.06 -20.39 1.94
CA GLY A 146 -18.56 -19.42 2.93
C GLY A 146 -17.46 -18.64 3.66
N THR A 147 -16.19 -18.92 3.42
CA THR A 147 -15.08 -18.13 3.99
C THR A 147 -15.19 -16.68 3.50
N PRO A 148 -15.16 -15.69 4.43
CA PRO A 148 -15.23 -14.29 4.05
C PRO A 148 -14.05 -13.87 3.18
N VAL A 149 -14.35 -13.19 2.07
CA VAL A 149 -13.38 -12.51 1.21
C VAL A 149 -13.48 -11.02 1.51
N ILE A 150 -12.36 -10.39 1.78
CA ILE A 150 -12.29 -8.98 2.16
C ILE A 150 -11.49 -8.18 1.14
N ALA A 151 -11.83 -6.90 0.99
CA ALA A 151 -11.04 -6.00 0.17
C ALA A 151 -9.64 -5.83 0.80
N PRO A 152 -8.56 -6.06 0.06
CA PRO A 152 -7.20 -5.94 0.59
C PRO A 152 -6.73 -4.49 0.72
N ALA A 153 -7.48 -3.54 0.16
CA ALA A 153 -7.21 -2.12 0.23
C ALA A 153 -8.51 -1.33 0.09
N ASP A 154 -8.47 -0.06 0.42
CA ASP A 154 -9.57 0.86 0.16
C ASP A 154 -9.83 0.97 -1.36
N GLY A 155 -11.09 1.07 -1.73
CA GLY A 155 -11.48 1.16 -3.13
C GLY A 155 -12.98 1.35 -3.31
N VAL A 156 -13.38 1.42 -4.56
CA VAL A 156 -14.78 1.56 -4.96
C VAL A 156 -15.20 0.32 -5.73
N VAL A 157 -16.31 -0.28 -5.33
CA VAL A 157 -16.89 -1.41 -6.05
C VAL A 157 -17.42 -0.91 -7.40
N GLU A 158 -16.82 -1.40 -8.48
CA GLU A 158 -17.23 -1.02 -9.84
C GLU A 158 -18.25 -1.98 -10.42
N LYS A 159 -18.19 -3.24 -10.04
CA LYS A 159 -19.02 -4.27 -10.65
C LYS A 159 -19.29 -5.41 -9.69
N VAL A 160 -20.54 -5.83 -9.63
CA VAL A 160 -20.99 -7.08 -9.03
C VAL A 160 -21.78 -7.82 -10.10
N ALA A 161 -21.32 -9.00 -10.51
CA ALA A 161 -21.91 -9.70 -11.64
C ALA A 161 -21.75 -11.23 -11.53
N TYR A 162 -22.33 -11.92 -12.47
CA TYR A 162 -22.24 -13.37 -12.62
C TYR A 162 -21.91 -13.75 -14.05
N GLN A 163 -20.91 -14.61 -14.21
CA GLN A 163 -20.48 -15.16 -15.49
C GLN A 163 -20.58 -16.68 -15.46
N ALA A 164 -21.55 -17.25 -16.15
CA ALA A 164 -21.70 -18.69 -16.27
C ALA A 164 -20.51 -19.31 -17.05
N GLY A 165 -20.02 -20.44 -16.56
CA GLY A 165 -18.91 -21.15 -17.20
C GLY A 165 -17.54 -20.49 -17.10
N GLY A 166 -17.41 -19.44 -16.28
CA GLY A 166 -16.17 -18.69 -16.08
C GLY A 166 -15.99 -18.25 -14.64
N ALA A 167 -15.96 -16.93 -14.42
CA ALA A 167 -15.74 -16.33 -13.09
C ALA A 167 -16.79 -16.68 -12.04
N GLY A 168 -17.96 -17.17 -12.42
CA GLY A 168 -19.08 -17.33 -11.53
C GLY A 168 -19.53 -15.96 -11.00
N ARG A 169 -19.95 -15.90 -9.74
CA ARG A 169 -20.22 -14.64 -9.08
C ARG A 169 -18.91 -13.95 -8.75
N TYR A 170 -18.79 -12.70 -9.19
CA TYR A 170 -17.55 -11.94 -8.99
C TYR A 170 -17.80 -10.47 -8.66
N VAL A 171 -16.82 -9.88 -8.03
CA VAL A 171 -16.77 -8.45 -7.66
C VAL A 171 -15.50 -7.84 -8.24
N VAL A 172 -15.63 -6.62 -8.76
CA VAL A 172 -14.51 -5.82 -9.23
C VAL A 172 -14.40 -4.57 -8.37
N ILE A 173 -13.21 -4.31 -7.84
CA ILE A 173 -12.92 -3.12 -7.03
C ILE A 173 -11.85 -2.30 -7.73
N ARG A 174 -12.08 -0.99 -7.85
CA ARG A 174 -11.09 -0.02 -8.28
C ARG A 174 -10.42 0.61 -7.08
N HIS A 175 -9.09 0.58 -7.05
CA HIS A 175 -8.26 1.16 -6.01
C HIS A 175 -7.48 2.35 -6.59
N GLY A 176 -7.99 3.56 -6.40
CA GLY A 176 -7.42 4.75 -7.01
C GLY A 176 -7.54 4.76 -8.53
N ARG A 177 -6.51 5.24 -9.22
CA ARG A 177 -6.52 5.40 -10.68
C ARG A 177 -5.92 4.22 -11.44
N GLU A 178 -5.02 3.47 -10.82
CA GLU A 178 -4.13 2.54 -11.53
C GLU A 178 -4.44 1.07 -11.26
N TYR A 179 -5.11 0.76 -10.16
CA TYR A 179 -5.28 -0.62 -9.71
C TYR A 179 -6.73 -1.04 -9.69
N GLN A 180 -6.93 -2.27 -10.11
CA GLN A 180 -8.22 -2.95 -10.08
C GLN A 180 -7.99 -4.37 -9.57
N THR A 181 -8.84 -4.84 -8.68
CA THR A 181 -8.82 -6.22 -8.19
C THR A 181 -10.13 -6.91 -8.49
N VAL A 182 -10.05 -8.22 -8.73
CA VAL A 182 -11.21 -9.03 -9.10
C VAL A 182 -11.27 -10.26 -8.21
N TYR A 183 -12.44 -10.55 -7.70
CA TYR A 183 -12.72 -11.68 -6.80
C TYR A 183 -13.76 -12.56 -7.44
N MET A 184 -13.39 -13.82 -7.72
CA MET A 184 -14.21 -14.76 -8.50
C MET A 184 -14.69 -15.93 -7.64
N HIS A 185 -15.65 -16.67 -8.17
CA HIS A 185 -16.21 -17.88 -7.56
C HIS A 185 -16.81 -17.64 -6.18
N LEU A 186 -17.40 -16.48 -5.99
CA LEU A 186 -18.09 -16.12 -4.74
C LEU A 186 -19.43 -16.81 -4.63
N SER A 187 -19.82 -17.23 -3.44
CA SER A 187 -21.18 -17.73 -3.18
C SER A 187 -22.21 -16.60 -3.18
N ARG A 188 -21.83 -15.44 -2.66
CA ARG A 188 -22.64 -14.21 -2.70
C ARG A 188 -21.74 -12.98 -2.56
N ALA A 189 -22.23 -11.84 -3.01
CA ALA A 189 -21.62 -10.53 -2.74
C ALA A 189 -22.34 -9.87 -1.57
N LEU A 190 -21.59 -9.19 -0.71
CA LEU A 190 -22.09 -8.44 0.45
C LEU A 190 -21.96 -6.93 0.26
N VAL A 191 -21.57 -6.49 -0.93
CA VAL A 191 -21.33 -5.10 -1.31
C VAL A 191 -22.19 -4.72 -2.50
#